data_2dfddd2012caade349445b9688214d49
#
_entry.id   2dfddd2012caade349445b9688214d49
#
_cell.length_a   1.000
_cell.length_b   1.000
_cell.length_c   1.000
_cell.angle_alpha   90.00
_cell.angle_beta   90.00
_cell.angle_gamma   90.00
#
_symmetry.space_group_name_H-M   'P 1'
#
loop_
_entity.id
_entity.type
_entity.pdbx_description
1 polymer ?
#
loop_
_entity_poly.entity_id
_entity_poly.type
_entity_poly.pdbx_seq_one_letter_code
_entity_poly.pdbx_strand_id
1 'polypeptide(L)'
;MKIVIIGASFAGISAAIASRKKYPQAEISLIDKQATVGYLSGGLSAYFNHTINELHEARYITEEELRRQKIQLLLNREVVAMDVENQLIAWSRKEEQQWYSYDKLILATGASQFSTQIRGSQTEKLLKYKFLSGALAAVPLLEKSQTVAVIGAGPIGMEAIDFLVKMKKTVHVFESLENL
;
A
#
# COMPACT_ATOMS: atom_id res chain seq x y z
N MET A 1 -26.55 -0.47 -10.88
CA MET A 1 -25.55 0.62 -10.70
C MET A 1 -24.22 -0.03 -10.33
N LYS A 2 -23.18 0.29 -11.10
CA LYS A 2 -21.80 -0.18 -10.89
C LYS A 2 -20.99 0.92 -10.26
N ILE A 3 -20.44 0.67 -9.08
CA ILE A 3 -19.53 1.56 -8.35
C ILE A 3 -18.15 0.95 -8.41
N VAL A 4 -17.20 1.66 -9.00
CA VAL A 4 -15.82 1.24 -9.08
C VAL A 4 -14.97 2.13 -8.17
N ILE A 5 -14.08 1.51 -7.39
CA ILE A 5 -13.21 2.20 -6.45
C ILE A 5 -11.77 1.77 -6.75
N ILE A 6 -10.89 2.73 -7.01
CA ILE A 6 -9.48 2.47 -7.31
C ILE A 6 -8.65 2.74 -6.05
N GLY A 7 -8.04 1.69 -5.53
CA GLY A 7 -7.22 1.67 -4.32
C GLY A 7 -7.89 0.93 -3.16
N ALA A 8 -7.21 -0.10 -2.62
CA ALA A 8 -7.69 -0.98 -1.56
C ALA A 8 -6.97 -0.77 -0.21
N SER A 9 -6.74 0.49 0.15
CA SER A 9 -6.29 0.90 1.47
C SER A 9 -7.41 1.63 2.22
N PHE A 10 -7.12 2.37 3.27
CA PHE A 10 -8.08 3.00 4.17
C PHE A 10 -9.24 3.70 3.46
N ALA A 11 -8.93 4.65 2.57
CA ALA A 11 -9.95 5.46 1.91
C ALA A 11 -10.85 4.61 1.00
N GLY A 12 -10.25 3.73 0.17
CA GLY A 12 -11.00 2.91 -0.77
C GLY A 12 -11.86 1.85 -0.08
N ILE A 13 -11.34 1.19 0.95
CA ILE A 13 -12.10 0.21 1.75
C ILE A 13 -13.25 0.90 2.48
N SER A 14 -13.00 2.04 3.12
CA SER A 14 -14.06 2.82 3.78
C SER A 14 -15.13 3.27 2.80
N ALA A 15 -14.73 3.72 1.59
CA ALA A 15 -15.65 4.09 0.53
C ALA A 15 -16.48 2.89 0.03
N ALA A 16 -15.88 1.71 -0.09
CA ALA A 16 -16.58 0.49 -0.51
C ALA A 16 -17.64 0.07 0.52
N ILE A 17 -17.29 0.06 1.80
CA ILE A 17 -18.20 -0.27 2.90
C ILE A 17 -19.34 0.76 2.99
N ALA A 18 -19.02 2.06 2.93
CA ALA A 18 -20.02 3.12 2.92
C ALA A 18 -20.95 3.05 1.70
N SER A 19 -20.38 2.74 0.52
CA SER A 19 -21.15 2.54 -0.71
C SER A 19 -22.12 1.36 -0.59
N ARG A 20 -21.69 0.24 -0.02
CA ARG A 20 -22.54 -0.92 0.23
C ARG A 20 -23.70 -0.58 1.17
N LYS A 21 -23.42 0.14 2.24
CA LYS A 21 -24.44 0.58 3.20
C LYS A 21 -25.48 1.51 2.53
N LYS A 22 -25.03 2.46 1.69
CA LYS A 22 -25.90 3.42 1.02
C LYS A 22 -26.64 2.84 -0.18
N TYR A 23 -26.02 1.92 -0.90
CA TYR A 23 -26.53 1.31 -2.13
C TYR A 23 -26.48 -0.23 -2.03
N PRO A 24 -27.40 -0.86 -1.28
CA PRO A 24 -27.34 -2.30 -0.99
C PRO A 24 -27.36 -3.22 -2.22
N GLN A 25 -27.94 -2.73 -3.34
CA GLN A 25 -28.08 -3.50 -4.59
C GLN A 25 -27.02 -3.14 -5.65
N ALA A 26 -26.10 -2.22 -5.36
CA ALA A 26 -25.07 -1.86 -6.32
C ALA A 26 -24.01 -2.98 -6.48
N GLU A 27 -23.50 -3.12 -7.69
CA GLU A 27 -22.26 -3.85 -7.94
C GLU A 27 -21.10 -2.96 -7.50
N ILE A 28 -20.32 -3.41 -6.51
CA ILE A 28 -19.20 -2.64 -5.98
C ILE A 28 -17.91 -3.41 -6.24
N SER A 29 -17.02 -2.81 -7.01
CA SER A 29 -15.71 -3.35 -7.34
C SER A 29 -14.60 -2.49 -6.74
N LEU A 30 -13.69 -3.11 -5.99
CA LEU A 30 -12.51 -2.51 -5.41
C LEU A 30 -11.29 -3.05 -6.15
N ILE A 31 -10.57 -2.15 -6.83
CA ILE A 31 -9.44 -2.48 -7.71
C ILE A 31 -8.15 -2.00 -7.07
N ASP A 32 -7.13 -2.85 -7.02
CA ASP A 32 -5.80 -2.46 -6.55
C ASP A 32 -4.70 -3.25 -7.28
N LYS A 33 -3.55 -2.61 -7.47
CA LYS A 33 -2.36 -3.26 -8.00
C LYS A 33 -1.68 -4.21 -7.00
N GLN A 34 -1.96 -4.05 -5.71
CA GLN A 34 -1.47 -4.95 -4.67
C GLN A 34 -2.24 -6.28 -4.66
N ALA A 35 -1.60 -7.32 -4.15
CA ALA A 35 -2.20 -8.64 -3.99
C ALA A 35 -3.08 -8.75 -2.74
N THR A 36 -2.95 -7.82 -1.79
CA THR A 36 -3.58 -7.84 -0.48
C THR A 36 -4.26 -6.52 -0.16
N VAL A 37 -5.26 -6.57 0.71
CA VAL A 37 -5.99 -5.41 1.22
C VAL A 37 -5.68 -5.13 2.69
N GLY A 38 -5.96 -3.93 3.14
CA GLY A 38 -6.04 -3.60 4.55
C GLY A 38 -4.71 -3.57 5.31
N TYR A 39 -3.55 -3.61 4.65
CA TYR A 39 -2.26 -3.54 5.33
C TYR A 39 -1.98 -2.15 5.89
N LEU A 40 -1.53 -2.11 7.14
CA LEU A 40 -1.07 -0.91 7.84
C LEU A 40 0.39 -0.64 7.48
N SER A 41 0.70 0.55 6.99
CA SER A 41 2.08 0.91 6.60
C SER A 41 3.10 0.86 7.76
N GLY A 42 2.64 0.99 9.01
CA GLY A 42 3.45 0.80 10.22
C GLY A 42 3.65 -0.66 10.64
N GLY A 43 3.17 -1.64 9.84
CA GLY A 43 3.28 -3.06 10.18
C GLY A 43 4.72 -3.55 10.36
N LEU A 44 5.67 -3.01 9.59
CA LEU A 44 7.09 -3.36 9.74
C LEU A 44 7.64 -2.90 11.09
N SER A 45 7.29 -1.71 11.52
CA SER A 45 7.64 -1.18 12.84
C SER A 45 7.01 -2.01 13.97
N ALA A 46 5.73 -2.36 13.84
CA ALA A 46 5.04 -3.21 14.81
C ALA A 46 5.69 -4.60 14.93
N TYR A 47 6.14 -5.17 13.81
CA TYR A 47 6.84 -6.45 13.76
C TYR A 47 8.19 -6.39 14.52
N PHE A 48 9.06 -5.41 14.19
CA PHE A 48 10.36 -5.30 14.83
C PHE A 48 10.28 -4.77 16.28
N ASN A 49 9.20 -4.11 16.64
CA ASN A 49 8.90 -3.76 18.04
C ASN A 49 8.20 -4.90 18.81
N HIS A 50 8.05 -6.09 18.21
CA HIS A 50 7.38 -7.26 18.81
C HIS A 50 5.96 -7.01 19.30
N THR A 51 5.25 -6.05 18.66
CA THR A 51 3.84 -5.79 18.90
C THR A 51 2.96 -6.81 18.19
N ILE A 52 3.45 -7.32 17.06
CA ILE A 52 2.87 -8.43 16.29
C ILE A 52 3.95 -9.49 16.03
N ASN A 53 3.53 -10.73 15.83
CA ASN A 53 4.45 -11.85 15.56
C ASN A 53 4.69 -12.04 14.05
N GLU A 54 3.71 -11.71 13.23
CA GLU A 54 3.76 -11.86 11.78
C GLU A 54 3.26 -10.58 11.10
N LEU A 55 3.86 -10.21 9.96
CA LEU A 55 3.45 -9.03 9.19
C LEU A 55 1.99 -9.10 8.68
N HIS A 56 1.44 -10.31 8.54
CA HIS A 56 0.05 -10.49 8.16
C HIS A 56 -0.95 -10.02 9.23
N GLU A 57 -0.55 -9.96 10.49
CA GLU A 57 -1.34 -9.43 11.61
C GLU A 57 -1.52 -7.91 11.51
N ALA A 58 -0.63 -7.22 10.78
CA ALA A 58 -0.76 -5.80 10.50
C ALA A 58 -1.82 -5.49 9.42
N ARG A 59 -2.94 -6.18 9.47
CA ARG A 59 -4.07 -5.96 8.56
C ARG A 59 -5.33 -5.71 9.38
N TYR A 60 -5.97 -4.57 9.11
CA TYR A 60 -7.20 -4.20 9.82
C TYR A 60 -8.47 -4.77 9.20
N ILE A 61 -8.38 -5.38 8.02
CA ILE A 61 -9.47 -6.07 7.33
C ILE A 61 -8.90 -7.09 6.34
N THR A 62 -9.64 -8.16 6.09
CA THR A 62 -9.29 -9.25 5.19
C THR A 62 -10.11 -9.21 3.90
N GLU A 63 -9.64 -9.92 2.87
CA GLU A 63 -10.38 -10.13 1.62
C GLU A 63 -11.71 -10.84 1.87
N GLU A 64 -11.74 -11.78 2.81
CA GLU A 64 -12.93 -12.53 3.14
C GLU A 64 -14.03 -11.65 3.74
N GLU A 65 -13.66 -10.75 4.67
CA GLU A 65 -14.59 -9.80 5.29
C GLU A 65 -15.21 -8.85 4.25
N LEU A 66 -14.44 -8.41 3.26
CA LEU A 66 -14.95 -7.58 2.17
C LEU A 66 -15.87 -8.38 1.24
N ARG A 67 -15.51 -9.63 0.90
CA ARG A 67 -16.37 -10.49 0.08
C ARG A 67 -17.69 -10.84 0.77
N ARG A 68 -17.69 -11.05 2.09
CA ARG A 68 -18.93 -11.23 2.87
C ARG A 68 -19.87 -10.03 2.74
N GLN A 69 -19.32 -8.83 2.57
CA GLN A 69 -20.09 -7.62 2.28
C GLN A 69 -20.43 -7.46 0.78
N LYS A 70 -20.25 -8.50 -0.03
CA LYS A 70 -20.51 -8.50 -1.48
C LYS A 70 -19.72 -7.43 -2.23
N ILE A 71 -18.50 -7.14 -1.78
CA ILE A 71 -17.55 -6.26 -2.48
C ILE A 71 -16.65 -7.15 -3.34
N GLN A 72 -16.68 -6.93 -4.65
CA GLN A 72 -15.81 -7.63 -5.60
C GLN A 72 -14.39 -7.08 -5.49
N LEU A 73 -13.41 -7.95 -5.31
CA LEU A 73 -12.00 -7.58 -5.24
C LEU A 73 -11.30 -7.92 -6.55
N LEU A 74 -10.73 -6.90 -7.18
CA LEU A 74 -9.97 -6.99 -8.42
C LEU A 74 -8.50 -6.62 -8.10
N LEU A 75 -7.81 -7.52 -7.41
CA LEU A 75 -6.42 -7.35 -6.97
C LEU A 75 -5.42 -7.76 -8.06
N ASN A 76 -4.15 -7.33 -7.91
CA ASN A 76 -3.11 -7.46 -8.92
C ASN A 76 -3.53 -6.84 -10.27
N ARG A 77 -4.25 -5.72 -10.23
CA ARG A 77 -4.69 -4.98 -11.42
C ARG A 77 -4.33 -3.51 -11.27
N GLU A 78 -3.44 -3.05 -12.10
CA GLU A 78 -3.08 -1.64 -12.13
C GLU A 78 -3.98 -0.89 -13.12
N VAL A 79 -4.70 0.12 -12.63
CA VAL A 79 -5.47 0.99 -13.51
C VAL A 79 -4.49 1.94 -14.20
N VAL A 80 -4.46 1.90 -15.53
CA VAL A 80 -3.48 2.60 -16.36
C VAL A 80 -4.09 3.69 -17.23
N ALA A 81 -5.41 3.65 -17.46
CA ALA A 81 -6.10 4.69 -18.20
C ALA A 81 -7.55 4.87 -17.71
N MET A 82 -8.09 6.02 -18.00
CA MET A 82 -9.47 6.38 -17.69
C MET A 82 -10.07 7.18 -18.85
N ASP A 83 -11.24 6.76 -19.31
CA ASP A 83 -12.09 7.49 -20.25
C ASP A 83 -13.34 7.96 -19.49
N VAL A 84 -13.34 9.21 -19.10
CA VAL A 84 -14.40 9.79 -18.27
C VAL A 84 -15.69 9.99 -19.06
N GLU A 85 -15.59 10.32 -20.35
CA GLU A 85 -16.74 10.57 -21.22
C GLU A 85 -17.56 9.30 -21.44
N ASN A 86 -16.86 8.18 -21.66
CA ASN A 86 -17.48 6.87 -21.87
C ASN A 86 -17.63 6.06 -20.57
N GLN A 87 -17.25 6.62 -19.43
CA GLN A 87 -17.30 5.95 -18.12
C GLN A 87 -16.59 4.60 -18.11
N LEU A 88 -15.36 4.59 -18.63
CA LEU A 88 -14.51 3.41 -18.69
C LEU A 88 -13.19 3.61 -17.94
N ILE A 89 -12.69 2.57 -17.32
CA ILE A 89 -11.30 2.48 -16.88
C ILE A 89 -10.61 1.31 -17.59
N ALA A 90 -9.33 1.43 -17.82
CA ALA A 90 -8.50 0.32 -18.28
C ALA A 90 -7.55 -0.11 -17.18
N TRP A 91 -7.46 -1.40 -16.92
CA TRP A 91 -6.40 -1.98 -16.09
C TRP A 91 -5.52 -2.90 -16.88
N SER A 92 -4.27 -3.08 -16.41
CA SER A 92 -3.35 -4.08 -16.91
C SER A 92 -3.14 -5.19 -15.87
N ARG A 93 -2.98 -6.41 -16.39
CA ARG A 93 -2.49 -7.57 -15.64
C ARG A 93 -1.62 -8.40 -16.57
N LYS A 94 -0.33 -8.55 -16.25
CA LYS A 94 0.61 -9.32 -17.10
C LYS A 94 0.54 -8.92 -18.57
N GLU A 95 0.64 -7.62 -18.87
CA GLU A 95 0.63 -7.04 -20.23
C GLU A 95 -0.71 -7.06 -20.98
N GLU A 96 -1.74 -7.74 -20.45
CA GLU A 96 -3.10 -7.67 -20.99
C GLU A 96 -3.82 -6.45 -20.43
N GLN A 97 -4.39 -5.65 -21.32
CA GLN A 97 -5.21 -4.49 -20.98
C GLN A 97 -6.68 -4.83 -21.18
N GLN A 98 -7.50 -4.54 -20.18
CA GLN A 98 -8.95 -4.76 -20.21
C GLN A 98 -9.68 -3.49 -19.81
N TRP A 99 -10.78 -3.19 -20.53
CA TRP A 99 -11.67 -2.08 -20.22
C TRP A 99 -12.82 -2.53 -19.33
N TYR A 100 -13.22 -1.65 -18.41
CA TYR A 100 -14.27 -1.91 -17.44
C TYR A 100 -15.14 -0.67 -17.25
N SER A 101 -16.46 -0.84 -17.40
CA SER A 101 -17.43 0.26 -17.29
C SER A 101 -17.81 0.52 -15.84
N TYR A 102 -18.18 1.77 -15.55
CA TYR A 102 -18.70 2.18 -14.26
C TYR A 102 -19.84 3.20 -14.42
N ASP A 103 -20.75 3.26 -13.43
CA ASP A 103 -21.71 4.35 -13.28
C ASP A 103 -21.16 5.42 -12.32
N LYS A 104 -20.40 5.00 -11.32
CA LYS A 104 -19.72 5.88 -10.36
C LYS A 104 -18.29 5.40 -10.15
N LEU A 105 -17.34 6.34 -10.16
CA LEU A 105 -15.93 6.09 -9.92
C LEU A 105 -15.47 6.85 -8.69
N ILE A 106 -14.73 6.16 -7.81
CA ILE A 106 -14.06 6.74 -6.64
C ILE A 106 -12.56 6.52 -6.79
N LEU A 107 -11.80 7.60 -6.77
CA LEU A 107 -10.34 7.57 -6.80
C LEU A 107 -9.80 7.61 -5.38
N ALA A 108 -9.24 6.50 -4.92
CA ALA A 108 -8.62 6.33 -3.62
C ALA A 108 -7.18 5.79 -3.75
N THR A 109 -6.46 6.24 -4.77
CA THR A 109 -5.16 5.72 -5.20
C THR A 109 -4.03 5.96 -4.18
N GLY A 110 -4.25 6.86 -3.23
CA GLY A 110 -3.30 7.17 -2.17
C GLY A 110 -2.01 7.81 -2.70
N ALA A 111 -0.91 7.54 -2.01
CA ALA A 111 0.43 8.00 -2.37
C ALA A 111 1.36 6.82 -2.57
N SER A 112 2.35 6.95 -3.42
CA SER A 112 3.47 6.02 -3.52
C SER A 112 4.69 6.56 -2.78
N GLN A 113 5.59 5.67 -2.39
CA GLN A 113 6.87 6.08 -1.83
C GLN A 113 7.65 6.86 -2.89
N PHE A 114 8.04 8.08 -2.56
CA PHE A 114 8.84 8.91 -3.46
C PHE A 114 10.23 8.30 -3.59
N SER A 115 10.65 8.04 -4.82
CA SER A 115 12.02 7.64 -5.11
C SER A 115 12.82 8.89 -5.42
N THR A 116 13.69 9.31 -4.49
CA THR A 116 14.61 10.41 -4.74
C THR A 116 15.54 10.07 -5.91
N GLN A 117 15.86 11.05 -6.74
CA GLN A 117 16.82 10.90 -7.85
C GLN A 117 18.27 10.88 -7.33
N ILE A 118 18.56 9.92 -6.44
CA ILE A 118 19.91 9.72 -5.92
C ILE A 118 20.61 8.71 -6.82
N ARG A 119 21.84 9.04 -7.25
CA ARG A 119 22.64 8.11 -8.05
C ARG A 119 22.80 6.80 -7.28
N GLY A 120 22.46 5.67 -7.90
CA GLY A 120 22.54 4.35 -7.26
C GLY A 120 21.29 3.95 -6.48
N SER A 121 20.22 4.75 -6.45
CA SER A 121 18.95 4.40 -5.81
C SER A 121 18.17 3.29 -6.52
N GLN A 122 18.55 2.91 -7.73
CA GLN A 122 18.01 1.77 -8.46
C GLN A 122 18.68 0.46 -7.98
N THR A 123 18.44 0.08 -6.73
CA THR A 123 19.06 -1.08 -6.10
C THR A 123 18.03 -1.88 -5.30
N GLU A 124 18.20 -3.19 -5.24
CA GLU A 124 17.40 -4.07 -4.38
C GLU A 124 17.58 -3.78 -2.89
N LYS A 125 18.65 -3.05 -2.53
CA LYS A 125 18.90 -2.60 -1.15
C LYS A 125 18.05 -1.39 -0.74
N LEU A 126 17.36 -0.74 -1.69
CA LEU A 126 16.40 0.33 -1.38
C LEU A 126 15.09 -0.27 -0.90
N LEU A 127 14.82 -0.18 0.40
CA LEU A 127 13.65 -0.78 1.00
C LEU A 127 12.39 0.06 0.71
N LYS A 128 11.34 -0.60 0.24
CA LYS A 128 10.01 -0.03 -0.04
C LYS A 128 8.96 -0.85 0.72
N TYR A 129 8.68 -0.50 1.95
CA TYR A 129 7.85 -1.31 2.86
C TYR A 129 6.47 -0.72 3.17
N LYS A 130 5.99 0.19 2.34
CA LYS A 130 4.64 0.76 2.47
C LYS A 130 3.53 -0.29 2.34
N PHE A 131 3.76 -1.35 1.56
CA PHE A 131 2.84 -2.44 1.32
C PHE A 131 3.37 -3.74 1.91
N LEU A 132 2.47 -4.69 2.20
CA LEU A 132 2.84 -5.97 2.81
C LEU A 132 3.94 -6.71 2.04
N SER A 133 3.85 -6.75 0.72
CA SER A 133 4.87 -7.40 -0.12
C SER A 133 6.26 -6.80 0.04
N GLY A 134 6.33 -5.47 0.12
CA GLY A 134 7.58 -4.76 0.37
C GLY A 134 8.10 -4.95 1.80
N ALA A 135 7.21 -4.98 2.79
CA ALA A 135 7.58 -5.26 4.18
C ALA A 135 8.13 -6.68 4.33
N LEU A 136 7.49 -7.69 3.73
CA LEU A 136 7.99 -9.07 3.71
C LEU A 136 9.38 -9.18 3.08
N ALA A 137 9.62 -8.45 1.98
CA ALA A 137 10.94 -8.42 1.34
C ALA A 137 12.00 -7.67 2.18
N ALA A 138 11.59 -6.67 2.96
CA ALA A 138 12.50 -5.87 3.78
C ALA A 138 13.02 -6.62 5.02
N VAL A 139 12.23 -7.50 5.64
CA VAL A 139 12.61 -8.23 6.86
C VAL A 139 13.97 -8.92 6.74
N PRO A 140 14.20 -9.85 5.79
CA PRO A 140 15.48 -10.58 5.74
C PRO A 140 16.66 -9.67 5.39
N LEU A 141 16.44 -8.56 4.69
CA LEU A 141 17.49 -7.59 4.38
C LEU A 141 17.88 -6.81 5.64
N LEU A 142 16.90 -6.38 6.43
CA LEU A 142 17.13 -5.67 7.68
C LEU A 142 17.79 -6.59 8.72
N GLU A 143 17.35 -7.82 8.85
CA GLU A 143 17.94 -8.78 9.80
C GLU A 143 19.44 -9.01 9.52
N LYS A 144 19.83 -9.16 8.26
CA LYS A 144 21.22 -9.39 7.84
C LYS A 144 22.09 -8.13 7.88
N SER A 145 21.51 -6.94 7.80
CA SER A 145 22.26 -5.69 7.77
C SER A 145 22.81 -5.33 9.14
N GLN A 146 24.03 -4.80 9.21
CA GLN A 146 24.60 -4.18 10.40
C GLN A 146 24.38 -2.66 10.39
N THR A 147 24.47 -2.07 9.21
CA THR A 147 24.38 -0.63 9.01
C THR A 147 23.24 -0.32 8.04
N VAL A 148 22.44 0.68 8.38
CA VAL A 148 21.29 1.13 7.59
C VAL A 148 21.35 2.63 7.41
N ALA A 149 21.15 3.09 6.19
CA ALA A 149 20.97 4.50 5.86
C ALA A 149 19.48 4.84 5.78
N VAL A 150 19.05 5.86 6.51
CA VAL A 150 17.70 6.43 6.46
C VAL A 150 17.77 7.76 5.72
N ILE A 151 17.04 7.89 4.63
CA ILE A 151 16.99 9.12 3.83
C ILE A 151 15.66 9.81 4.08
N GLY A 152 15.73 10.96 4.75
CA GLY A 152 14.61 11.72 5.25
C GLY A 152 14.32 11.41 6.72
N ALA A 153 14.24 12.43 7.55
CA ALA A 153 13.92 12.33 8.98
C ALA A 153 12.48 12.79 9.30
N GLY A 154 11.59 12.69 8.32
CA GLY A 154 10.15 12.87 8.53
C GLY A 154 9.53 11.73 9.36
N PRO A 155 8.20 11.74 9.62
CA PRO A 155 7.55 10.77 10.50
C PRO A 155 7.88 9.30 10.19
N ILE A 156 7.92 8.92 8.91
CA ILE A 156 8.26 7.54 8.50
C ILE A 156 9.73 7.23 8.76
N GLY A 157 10.63 8.20 8.49
CA GLY A 157 12.06 8.03 8.77
C GLY A 157 12.33 7.89 10.28
N MET A 158 11.68 8.70 11.10
CA MET A 158 11.78 8.63 12.57
C MET A 158 11.24 7.30 13.11
N GLU A 159 10.12 6.80 12.58
CA GLU A 159 9.60 5.47 12.92
C GLU A 159 10.61 4.36 12.55
N ALA A 160 11.25 4.48 11.38
CA ALA A 160 12.29 3.53 10.97
C ALA A 160 13.52 3.59 11.90
N ILE A 161 13.98 4.77 12.28
CA ILE A 161 15.10 4.94 13.19
C ILE A 161 14.81 4.27 14.53
N ASP A 162 13.59 4.43 15.08
CA ASP A 162 13.21 3.84 16.37
C ASP A 162 13.37 2.31 16.38
N PHE A 163 12.78 1.61 15.41
CA PHE A 163 12.92 0.15 15.40
C PHE A 163 14.34 -0.32 15.03
N LEU A 164 15.06 0.39 14.15
CA LEU A 164 16.44 0.05 13.79
C LEU A 164 17.41 0.18 14.97
N VAL A 165 17.25 1.21 15.79
CA VAL A 165 18.04 1.39 17.03
C VAL A 165 17.73 0.26 18.02
N LYS A 166 16.46 -0.11 18.19
CA LYS A 166 16.06 -1.25 19.03
C LYS A 166 16.64 -2.57 18.53
N MET A 167 16.78 -2.75 17.22
CA MET A 167 17.48 -3.86 16.59
C MET A 167 19.01 -3.78 16.74
N LYS A 168 19.55 -2.76 17.43
CA LYS A 168 20.99 -2.52 17.63
C LYS A 168 21.77 -2.34 16.32
N LYS A 169 21.13 -1.73 15.30
CA LYS A 169 21.79 -1.40 14.04
C LYS A 169 22.54 -0.07 14.14
N THR A 170 23.61 0.07 13.37
CA THR A 170 24.21 1.39 13.12
C THR A 170 23.35 2.13 12.12
N VAL A 171 22.81 3.29 12.50
CA VAL A 171 21.88 4.06 11.67
C VAL A 171 22.53 5.37 11.25
N HIS A 172 22.64 5.62 9.94
CA HIS A 172 23.03 6.90 9.38
C HIS A 172 21.79 7.60 8.83
N VAL A 173 21.53 8.82 9.30
CA VAL A 173 20.36 9.61 8.89
C VAL A 173 20.81 10.74 7.98
N PHE A 174 20.18 10.90 6.84
CA PHE A 174 20.41 11.95 5.88
C PHE A 174 19.16 12.79 5.73
N GLU A 175 19.21 14.05 6.16
CA GLU A 175 18.11 15.01 6.05
C GLU A 175 18.63 16.26 5.33
N SER A 176 17.81 16.84 4.47
CA SER A 176 18.13 18.03 3.71
C SER A 176 17.76 19.35 4.41
N LEU A 177 16.85 19.26 5.38
CA LEU A 177 16.41 20.40 6.18
C LEU A 177 17.30 20.55 7.43
N GLU A 178 17.48 21.79 7.86
CA GLU A 178 18.27 22.11 9.08
C GLU A 178 17.58 21.69 10.38
N ASN A 179 16.25 21.61 10.37
CA ASN A 179 15.43 21.21 11.51
C ASN A 179 14.55 20.02 11.15
N LEU A 180 14.35 19.13 12.12
CA LEU A 180 13.48 17.96 12.07
C LEU A 180 12.04 18.33 12.39
#